data_0b0b08c71d360d29886dedbe0f54f7c4
#
_entry.id   0b0b08c71d360d29886dedbe0f54f7c4
#
_cell.length_a   1.000
_cell.length_b   1.000
_cell.length_c   1.000
_cell.angle_alpha   90.00
_cell.angle_beta   90.00
_cell.angle_gamma   90.00
#
_symmetry.space_group_name_H-M   'P 1'
#
loop_
_entity.id
_entity.type
_entity.pdbx_description
1 polymer ?
#
loop_
_entity_poly.entity_id
_entity_poly.type
_entity_poly.pdbx_seq_one_letter_code
_entity_poly.pdbx_strand_id
1 'polypeptide(L)'
;MRPHRGVLLDTHVLLWFLAGAPQVSARLIRVIDSGVAVFFSPLSIAEAALKARLGKITAPPDLALRLHDLGFQELPLTSAPATAITRFPGLDHHDPFDRLLLAQALESSLWFETADKTILALGLPEVRDAQA
;
A
#
# COMPACT_ATOMS: atom_id res chain seq x y z
N MET A 1 10.99 -1.78 -21.05
CA MET A 1 10.43 -1.67 -19.69
C MET A 1 9.38 -0.57 -19.65
N ARG A 2 8.22 -0.86 -19.14
CA ARG A 2 7.18 0.15 -18.96
C ARG A 2 7.50 1.04 -17.78
N PRO A 3 7.37 2.37 -17.91
CA PRO A 3 7.44 3.25 -16.74
C PRO A 3 6.24 2.96 -15.81
N HIS A 4 6.47 3.05 -14.52
CA HIS A 4 5.40 2.89 -13.54
C HIS A 4 4.49 4.13 -13.56
N ARG A 5 3.17 3.90 -13.47
CA ARG A 5 2.16 4.96 -13.53
C ARG A 5 2.06 5.78 -12.25
N GLY A 6 2.61 5.27 -11.15
CA GLY A 6 2.53 5.90 -9.85
C GLY A 6 2.90 4.94 -8.74
N VAL A 7 2.43 5.23 -7.54
CA VAL A 7 2.73 4.42 -6.35
C VAL A 7 1.44 3.95 -5.66
N LEU A 8 1.45 2.73 -5.18
CA LEU A 8 0.45 2.20 -4.26
C LEU A 8 1.07 2.15 -2.87
N LEU A 9 0.40 2.73 -1.89
CA LEU A 9 0.87 2.71 -0.50
C LEU A 9 0.24 1.55 0.26
N ASP A 10 1.06 0.80 0.99
CA ASP A 10 0.61 -0.21 1.93
C ASP A 10 -0.21 0.44 3.06
N THR A 11 -1.05 -0.34 3.71
CA THR A 11 -1.99 0.15 4.74
C THR A 11 -1.28 0.94 5.85
N HIS A 12 -0.22 0.39 6.44
CA HIS A 12 0.50 1.09 7.51
C HIS A 12 1.16 2.38 7.01
N VAL A 13 1.66 2.38 5.78
CA VAL A 13 2.27 3.56 5.18
C VAL A 13 1.25 4.67 4.99
N LEU A 14 0.03 4.33 4.55
CA LEU A 14 -1.08 5.28 4.47
C LEU A 14 -1.37 5.93 5.82
N LEU A 15 -1.51 5.11 6.84
CA LEU A 15 -1.83 5.58 8.19
C LEU A 15 -0.72 6.45 8.76
N TRP A 16 0.53 6.05 8.58
CA TRP A 16 1.69 6.85 9.01
C TRP A 16 1.74 8.19 8.29
N PHE A 17 1.49 8.19 6.98
CA PHE A 17 1.51 9.43 6.21
C PHE A 17 0.44 10.41 6.70
N LEU A 18 -0.79 9.93 6.93
CA LEU A 18 -1.88 10.76 7.45
C LEU A 18 -1.57 11.32 8.84
N ALA A 19 -0.87 10.55 9.67
CA ALA A 19 -0.52 10.95 11.02
C ALA A 19 0.73 11.84 11.08
N GLY A 20 1.40 12.08 9.95
CA GLY A 20 2.67 12.80 9.94
C GLY A 20 3.77 12.04 10.67
N ALA A 21 3.70 10.71 10.70
CA ALA A 21 4.60 9.88 11.47
C ALA A 21 6.01 9.88 10.88
N PRO A 22 7.06 9.85 11.74
CA PRO A 22 8.45 9.92 11.27
C PRO A 22 8.92 8.65 10.54
N GLN A 23 8.15 7.55 10.59
CA GLN A 23 8.46 6.33 9.87
C GLN A 23 8.46 6.51 8.36
N VAL A 24 7.67 7.46 7.85
CA VAL A 24 7.64 7.75 6.40
C VAL A 24 8.92 8.48 6.03
N SER A 25 9.69 7.93 5.10
CA SER A 25 10.97 8.51 4.70
C SER A 25 10.80 9.86 3.99
N ALA A 26 11.84 10.70 4.08
CA ALA A 26 11.88 11.96 3.34
C ALA A 26 11.79 11.71 1.82
N ARG A 27 12.38 10.62 1.33
CA ARG A 27 12.29 10.21 -0.07
C ARG A 27 10.83 10.01 -0.48
N LEU A 28 10.07 9.24 0.32
CA LEU A 28 8.66 8.96 -0.01
C LEU A 28 7.81 10.23 0.04
N ILE A 29 8.03 11.08 1.03
CA ILE A 29 7.33 12.37 1.10
C ILE A 29 7.57 13.18 -0.18
N ARG A 30 8.82 13.24 -0.66
CA ARG A 30 9.14 13.94 -1.92
C ARG A 30 8.43 13.30 -3.11
N VAL A 31 8.34 11.97 -3.16
CA VAL A 31 7.62 11.27 -4.22
C VAL A 31 6.14 11.66 -4.21
N ILE A 32 5.51 11.65 -3.05
CA ILE A 32 4.10 12.01 -2.91
C ILE A 32 3.88 13.48 -3.32
N ASP A 33 4.79 14.36 -2.94
CA ASP A 33 4.68 15.80 -3.25
C ASP A 33 5.05 16.14 -4.70
N SER A 34 5.62 15.21 -5.45
CA SER A 34 6.10 15.44 -6.81
C SER A 34 5.01 15.55 -7.86
N GLY A 35 3.77 15.23 -7.52
CA GLY A 35 2.66 15.18 -8.47
C GLY A 35 2.48 13.82 -9.14
N VAL A 36 3.27 12.80 -8.76
CA VAL A 36 3.04 11.43 -9.22
C VAL A 36 1.68 10.95 -8.71
N ALA A 37 1.01 10.09 -9.47
CA ALA A 37 -0.25 9.51 -9.03
C ALA A 37 -0.02 8.61 -7.81
N VAL A 38 -0.74 8.88 -6.73
CA VAL A 38 -0.70 8.09 -5.50
C VAL A 38 -2.03 7.35 -5.37
N PHE A 39 -1.94 6.04 -5.18
CA PHE A 39 -3.11 5.17 -5.08
C PHE A 39 -3.24 4.58 -3.69
N PHE A 40 -4.47 4.31 -3.30
CA PHE A 40 -4.78 3.48 -2.15
C PHE A 40 -5.79 2.40 -2.58
N SER A 41 -5.79 1.27 -1.88
CA SER A 41 -6.72 0.18 -2.18
C SER A 41 -7.88 0.16 -1.18
N PRO A 42 -9.11 -0.20 -1.61
CA PRO A 42 -10.20 -0.51 -0.68
C PRO A 42 -9.83 -1.58 0.35
N LEU A 43 -8.88 -2.46 0.02
CA LEU A 43 -8.36 -3.45 0.96
C LEU A 43 -7.73 -2.78 2.18
N SER A 44 -7.04 -1.66 2.00
CA SER A 44 -6.46 -0.91 3.12
C SER A 44 -7.54 -0.31 4.00
N ILE A 45 -8.65 0.13 3.42
CA ILE A 45 -9.80 0.63 4.18
C ILE A 45 -10.37 -0.49 5.05
N ALA A 46 -10.58 -1.67 4.47
CA ALA A 46 -11.11 -2.84 5.19
C ALA A 46 -10.14 -3.31 6.28
N GLU A 47 -8.85 -3.41 5.97
CA GLU A 47 -7.84 -3.82 6.93
C GLU A 47 -7.78 -2.86 8.13
N ALA A 48 -7.73 -1.56 7.85
CA ALA A 48 -7.68 -0.54 8.89
C ALA A 48 -8.92 -0.59 9.78
N ALA A 49 -10.11 -0.74 9.20
CA ALA A 49 -11.36 -0.83 9.94
C ALA A 49 -11.39 -2.05 10.87
N LEU A 50 -11.00 -3.21 10.35
CA LEU A 50 -10.97 -4.45 11.12
C LEU A 50 -9.97 -4.39 12.27
N LYS A 51 -8.76 -3.92 12.01
CA LYS A 51 -7.68 -3.85 13.02
C LYS A 51 -7.97 -2.78 14.06
N ALA A 52 -8.58 -1.64 13.67
CA ALA A 52 -8.99 -0.61 14.61
C ALA A 52 -10.08 -1.11 15.56
N ARG A 53 -11.07 -1.86 15.02
CA ARG A 53 -12.11 -2.48 15.83
C ARG A 53 -11.54 -3.43 16.88
N LEU A 54 -10.46 -4.14 16.54
CA LEU A 54 -9.80 -5.06 17.45
C LEU A 54 -8.79 -4.38 18.38
N GLY A 55 -8.66 -3.06 18.30
CA GLY A 55 -7.73 -2.30 19.13
C GLY A 55 -6.26 -2.47 18.75
N LYS A 56 -5.99 -3.02 17.56
CA LYS A 56 -4.61 -3.30 17.12
C LYS A 56 -3.91 -2.09 16.52
N ILE A 57 -4.68 -1.16 15.94
CA ILE A 57 -4.17 0.07 15.34
C ILE A 57 -5.15 1.20 15.59
N THR A 58 -4.69 2.43 15.39
CA THR A 58 -5.55 3.62 15.36
C THR A 58 -5.75 4.04 13.91
N ALA A 59 -7.00 4.19 13.50
CA ALA A 59 -7.33 4.66 12.15
C ALA A 59 -8.55 5.58 12.20
N PRO A 60 -8.58 6.67 11.42
CA PRO A 60 -9.74 7.53 11.37
C PRO A 60 -10.93 6.80 10.75
N PRO A 61 -12.16 6.97 11.28
CA PRO A 61 -13.34 6.32 10.70
C PRO A 61 -13.70 6.81 9.30
N ASP A 62 -13.24 8.01 8.93
CA ASP A 62 -13.43 8.62 7.60
C ASP A 62 -12.17 8.49 6.73
N LEU A 63 -11.44 7.39 6.85
CA LEU A 63 -10.16 7.18 6.19
C LEU A 63 -10.24 7.39 4.67
N ALA A 64 -11.21 6.77 4.01
CA ALA A 64 -11.35 6.90 2.55
C ALA A 64 -11.55 8.35 2.12
N LEU A 65 -12.41 9.09 2.83
CA LEU A 65 -12.65 10.51 2.54
C LEU A 65 -11.37 11.34 2.69
N ARG A 66 -10.61 11.10 3.75
CA ARG A 66 -9.34 11.80 3.96
C ARG A 66 -8.34 11.54 2.84
N LEU A 67 -8.26 10.30 2.37
CA LEU A 67 -7.36 9.95 1.26
C LEU A 67 -7.80 10.60 -0.04
N HIS A 68 -9.10 10.62 -0.33
CA HIS A 68 -9.63 11.35 -1.49
C HIS A 68 -9.34 12.85 -1.40
N ASP A 69 -9.47 13.45 -0.22
CA ASP A 69 -9.21 14.88 -0.02
C ASP A 69 -7.74 15.24 -0.26
N LEU A 70 -6.82 14.28 -0.06
CA LEU A 70 -5.41 14.46 -0.40
C LEU A 70 -5.13 14.32 -1.90
N GLY A 71 -6.12 13.97 -2.70
CA GLY A 71 -5.95 13.71 -4.13
C GLY A 71 -5.48 12.30 -4.44
N PHE A 72 -5.46 11.39 -3.46
CA PHE A 72 -5.12 9.99 -3.71
C PHE A 72 -6.26 9.31 -4.45
N GLN A 73 -5.89 8.41 -5.36
CA GLN A 73 -6.85 7.71 -6.21
C GLN A 73 -7.12 6.31 -5.66
N GLU A 74 -8.37 5.90 -5.70
CA GLU A 74 -8.74 4.56 -5.32
C GLU A 74 -8.39 3.57 -6.43
N LEU A 75 -7.75 2.46 -6.06
CA LEU A 75 -7.43 1.36 -6.97
C LEU A 75 -8.35 0.18 -6.64
N PRO A 76 -9.44 -0.01 -7.40
CA PRO A 76 -10.38 -1.11 -7.11
C PRO A 76 -9.72 -2.48 -7.26
N LEU A 77 -10.11 -3.42 -6.41
CA LEU A 77 -9.67 -4.81 -6.54
C LEU A 77 -10.44 -5.47 -7.69
N THR A 78 -9.70 -5.97 -8.66
CA THR A 78 -10.26 -6.70 -9.81
C THR A 78 -9.85 -8.16 -9.77
N SER A 79 -10.31 -8.95 -10.75
CA SER A 79 -10.03 -10.39 -10.79
C SER A 79 -8.56 -10.71 -11.02
N ALA A 80 -7.84 -9.90 -11.80
CA ALA A 80 -6.44 -10.18 -12.13
C ALA A 80 -5.53 -10.22 -10.88
N PRO A 81 -5.46 -9.18 -10.04
CA PRO A 81 -4.67 -9.27 -8.81
C PRO A 81 -5.23 -10.30 -7.83
N ALA A 82 -6.55 -10.48 -7.77
CA ALA A 82 -7.14 -11.51 -6.91
C ALA A 82 -6.66 -12.91 -7.29
N THR A 83 -6.58 -13.21 -8.57
CA THR A 83 -6.06 -14.48 -9.09
C THR A 83 -4.55 -14.61 -8.81
N ALA A 84 -3.82 -13.52 -8.91
CA ALA A 84 -2.36 -13.51 -8.76
C ALA A 84 -1.88 -13.69 -7.31
N ILE A 85 -2.79 -13.73 -6.34
CA ILE A 85 -2.42 -13.83 -4.90
C ILE A 85 -1.52 -15.02 -4.59
N THR A 86 -1.58 -16.09 -5.37
CA THR A 86 -0.79 -17.30 -5.16
C THR A 86 0.59 -17.27 -5.81
N ARG A 87 0.97 -16.17 -6.47
CA ARG A 87 2.28 -16.06 -7.15
C ARG A 87 3.47 -15.87 -6.20
N PHE A 88 3.22 -15.69 -4.93
CA PHE A 88 4.26 -15.32 -3.96
C PHE A 88 4.49 -16.46 -2.96
N PRO A 89 5.24 -17.52 -3.33
CA PRO A 89 5.43 -18.69 -2.43
C PRO A 89 6.01 -18.30 -1.08
N GLY A 90 6.85 -17.29 -1.02
CA GLY A 90 7.39 -16.80 0.25
C GLY A 90 6.37 -16.15 1.18
N LEU A 91 5.14 -15.93 0.70
CA LEU A 91 4.07 -15.28 1.44
C LEU A 91 2.89 -16.23 1.73
N ASP A 92 3.04 -17.54 1.56
CA ASP A 92 1.93 -18.50 1.68
C ASP A 92 1.20 -18.43 3.02
N HIS A 93 1.90 -18.07 4.09
CA HIS A 93 1.34 -17.94 5.44
C HIS A 93 1.27 -16.48 5.90
N HIS A 94 1.47 -15.56 4.98
CA HIS A 94 1.45 -14.13 5.28
C HIS A 94 0.02 -13.59 5.23
N ASP A 95 -0.19 -12.40 5.81
CA ASP A 95 -1.49 -11.73 5.83
C ASP A 95 -2.05 -11.59 4.40
N PRO A 96 -3.29 -12.06 4.13
CA PRO A 96 -3.86 -11.96 2.79
C PRO A 96 -4.07 -10.53 2.31
N PHE A 97 -4.29 -9.55 3.18
CA PHE A 97 -4.35 -8.15 2.76
C PHE A 97 -3.05 -7.70 2.11
N ASP A 98 -1.91 -8.03 2.72
CA ASP A 98 -0.59 -7.65 2.21
C ASP A 98 -0.30 -8.30 0.86
N ARG A 99 -0.67 -9.58 0.70
CA ARG A 99 -0.50 -10.30 -0.56
C ARG A 99 -1.35 -9.71 -1.69
N LEU A 100 -2.59 -9.36 -1.38
CA LEU A 100 -3.49 -8.73 -2.36
C LEU A 100 -3.01 -7.35 -2.76
N LEU A 101 -2.54 -6.55 -1.80
CA LEU A 101 -1.98 -5.24 -2.10
C LEU A 101 -0.76 -5.33 -3.02
N LEU A 102 0.14 -6.25 -2.72
CA LEU A 102 1.30 -6.49 -3.58
C LEU A 102 0.87 -6.90 -4.99
N ALA A 103 -0.08 -7.83 -5.10
CA ALA A 103 -0.62 -8.26 -6.39
C ALA A 103 -1.24 -7.09 -7.15
N GLN A 104 -2.00 -6.22 -6.50
CA GLN A 104 -2.57 -5.04 -7.14
C GLN A 104 -1.49 -4.12 -7.71
N ALA A 105 -0.43 -3.87 -6.95
CA ALA A 105 0.66 -3.01 -7.40
C ALA A 105 1.33 -3.59 -8.65
N LEU A 106 1.66 -4.88 -8.65
CA LEU A 106 2.33 -5.52 -9.77
C LEU A 106 1.44 -5.58 -11.01
N GLU A 107 0.18 -5.97 -10.86
CA GLU A 107 -0.75 -6.05 -11.99
C GLU A 107 -1.05 -4.69 -12.61
N SER A 108 -0.99 -3.63 -11.82
CA SER A 108 -1.27 -2.26 -12.29
C SER A 108 -0.01 -1.48 -12.66
N SER A 109 1.16 -2.12 -12.64
CA SER A 109 2.45 -1.48 -12.94
C SER A 109 2.71 -0.25 -12.06
N LEU A 110 2.50 -0.42 -10.76
CA LEU A 110 2.75 0.62 -9.76
C LEU A 110 3.94 0.23 -8.89
N TRP A 111 4.66 1.23 -8.42
CA TRP A 111 5.59 1.03 -7.32
C TRP A 111 4.78 0.70 -6.06
N PHE A 112 5.25 -0.26 -5.26
CA PHE A 112 4.64 -0.59 -3.98
C PHE A 112 5.52 -0.12 -2.84
N GLU A 113 5.03 0.83 -2.05
CA GLU A 113 5.74 1.35 -0.89
C GLU A 113 5.24 0.63 0.36
N THR A 114 6.13 -0.09 1.02
CA THR A 114 5.80 -0.90 2.19
C THR A 114 6.92 -0.84 3.22
N ALA A 115 6.60 -1.12 4.46
CA ALA A 115 7.57 -1.35 5.52
C ALA A 115 7.63 -2.82 5.95
N ASP A 116 6.87 -3.69 5.29
CA ASP A 116 6.82 -5.12 5.60
C ASP A 116 8.12 -5.81 5.19
N LYS A 117 8.88 -6.26 6.18
CA LYS A 117 10.20 -6.85 5.97
C LYS A 117 10.15 -8.13 5.15
N THR A 118 9.08 -8.92 5.31
CA THR A 118 8.91 -10.17 4.54
C THR A 118 8.71 -9.87 3.05
N ILE A 119 7.90 -8.88 2.73
CA ILE A 119 7.69 -8.46 1.35
C ILE A 119 8.98 -7.85 0.78
N LEU A 120 9.65 -6.99 1.53
CA LEU A 120 10.92 -6.39 1.10
C LEU A 120 11.98 -7.44 0.82
N ALA A 121 12.00 -8.52 1.61
CA ALA A 121 12.97 -9.62 1.46
C ALA A 121 12.77 -10.42 0.17
N LEU A 122 11.62 -10.31 -0.51
CA LEU A 122 11.39 -10.97 -1.80
C LEU A 122 12.28 -10.41 -2.93
N GLY A 123 12.83 -9.21 -2.73
CA GLY A 123 13.73 -8.60 -3.72
C GLY A 123 13.06 -8.18 -5.02
N LEU A 124 11.75 -7.93 -5.00
CA LEU A 124 11.03 -7.50 -6.20
C LEU A 124 11.39 -6.07 -6.56
N PRO A 125 11.70 -5.78 -7.84
CA PRO A 125 12.13 -4.43 -8.24
C PRO A 125 11.06 -3.36 -8.07
N GLU A 126 9.78 -3.73 -8.08
CA GLU A 126 8.66 -2.80 -7.92
C GLU A 126 8.41 -2.41 -6.46
N VAL A 127 9.03 -3.11 -5.51
CA VAL A 127 8.81 -2.92 -4.08
C VAL A 127 9.90 -2.02 -3.51
N ARG A 128 9.47 -1.00 -2.76
CA ARG A 128 10.37 -0.03 -2.13
C ARG A 128 10.09 0.05 -0.64
N ASP A 129 11.16 0.29 0.12
CA ASP A 129 11.06 0.49 1.56
C ASP A 129 10.59 1.91 1.87
N ALA A 130 9.39 2.03 2.40
CA ALA A 130 8.79 3.32 2.74
C ALA A 130 9.52 4.06 3.86
N GLN A 131 10.39 3.35 4.60
CA GLN A 131 11.18 3.92 5.69
C GLN A 131 12.58 4.34 5.25
N ALA A 132 12.95 4.07 4.01
CA ALA A 132 14.30 4.34 3.52
C ALA A 132 14.37 5.50 2.50
#